data_91e899ced093a1722a2300cd2fde74fe
#
_entry.id   91e899ced093a1722a2300cd2fde74fe
#
_cell.length_a   1.000
_cell.length_b   1.000
_cell.length_c   1.000
_cell.angle_alpha   90.00
_cell.angle_beta   90.00
_cell.angle_gamma   90.00
#
_symmetry.space_group_name_H-M   'P 1'
#
loop_
_entity.id
_entity.type
_entity.pdbx_description
1 polymer ?
#
loop_
_entity_poly.entity_id
_entity_poly.type
_entity_poly.pdbx_seq_one_letter_code
_entity_poly.pdbx_strand_id
1 'polypeptide(L)'
;MPNIYDSAYDLEKSIRNSEEFTRLKEAYDAVMADESAKKMFDNFRNTQMELQEKQMQGQEISEEEVEEARKVVELVQQHEDISKLMEEEQRLNVVINDVSRIITKPLEELYGNPEEESNE
;
A
#
# COMPACT_ATOMS: atom_id res chain seq x y z
N MET A 1 -16.84 -1.06 -30.28
CA MET A 1 -15.80 -1.77 -29.54
C MET A 1 -15.61 -1.17 -28.18
N PRO A 2 -15.52 -1.97 -27.11
CA PRO A 2 -15.18 -1.43 -25.82
C PRO A 2 -13.76 -0.87 -25.82
N ASN A 3 -13.64 0.33 -25.34
CA ASN A 3 -12.36 0.99 -25.18
C ASN A 3 -11.66 0.42 -23.92
N ILE A 4 -10.35 0.29 -23.97
CA ILE A 4 -9.55 -0.16 -22.81
C ILE A 4 -9.85 0.70 -21.59
N TYR A 5 -10.00 2.01 -21.79
CA TYR A 5 -10.28 2.95 -20.69
C TYR A 5 -11.66 2.70 -20.06
N ASP A 6 -12.66 2.32 -20.86
CA ASP A 6 -13.98 1.98 -20.32
C ASP A 6 -13.89 0.78 -19.39
N SER A 7 -13.12 -0.24 -19.78
CA SER A 7 -12.86 -1.42 -18.95
C SER A 7 -12.10 -1.03 -17.68
N ALA A 8 -11.15 -0.11 -17.79
CA ALA A 8 -10.40 0.38 -16.63
C ALA A 8 -11.30 1.11 -15.64
N TYR A 9 -12.21 1.94 -16.14
CA TYR A 9 -13.19 2.64 -15.29
C TYR A 9 -14.17 1.67 -14.64
N ASP A 10 -14.59 0.63 -15.35
CA ASP A 10 -15.43 -0.42 -14.78
C ASP A 10 -14.71 -1.13 -13.64
N LEU A 11 -13.41 -1.41 -13.83
CA LEU A 11 -12.57 -2.01 -12.78
C LEU A 11 -12.43 -1.08 -11.58
N GLU A 12 -12.21 0.21 -11.81
CA GLU A 12 -12.18 1.21 -10.73
C GLU A 12 -13.45 1.16 -9.90
N LYS A 13 -14.61 1.12 -10.55
CA LYS A 13 -15.91 1.03 -9.86
C LYS A 13 -16.01 -0.25 -9.05
N SER A 14 -15.54 -1.36 -9.60
CA SER A 14 -15.55 -2.65 -8.90
C SER A 14 -14.70 -2.60 -7.64
N ILE A 15 -13.52 -1.97 -7.71
CA ILE A 15 -12.64 -1.78 -6.55
C ILE A 15 -13.33 -0.90 -5.52
N ARG A 16 -13.91 0.23 -5.96
CA ARG A 16 -14.61 1.19 -5.09
C ARG A 16 -15.79 0.57 -4.36
N ASN A 17 -16.47 -0.41 -4.99
CA ASN A 17 -17.63 -1.10 -4.43
C ASN A 17 -17.25 -2.42 -3.74
N SER A 18 -15.96 -2.77 -3.72
CA SER A 18 -15.50 -4.01 -3.11
C SER A 18 -15.58 -3.95 -1.59
N GLU A 19 -15.68 -5.11 -0.98
CA GLU A 19 -15.68 -5.25 0.47
C GLU A 19 -14.36 -4.77 1.07
N GLU A 20 -13.25 -5.08 0.39
CA GLU A 20 -11.90 -4.68 0.81
C GLU A 20 -11.77 -3.16 0.90
N PHE A 21 -12.26 -2.44 -0.11
CA PHE A 21 -12.24 -0.97 -0.10
C PHE A 21 -13.16 -0.39 0.97
N THR A 22 -14.34 -0.95 1.13
CA THR A 22 -15.31 -0.51 2.13
C THR A 22 -14.71 -0.63 3.54
N ARG A 23 -14.08 -1.75 3.84
CA ARG A 23 -13.42 -1.99 5.13
C ARG A 23 -12.26 -1.03 5.35
N LEU A 24 -11.46 -0.81 4.30
CA LEU A 24 -10.35 0.14 4.38
C LEU A 24 -10.86 1.55 4.70
N LYS A 25 -11.91 1.99 4.01
CA LYS A 25 -12.48 3.31 4.22
C LYS A 25 -13.03 3.46 5.64
N GLU A 26 -13.72 2.46 6.16
CA GLU A 26 -14.22 2.46 7.53
C GLU A 26 -13.08 2.56 8.53
N ALA A 27 -12.01 1.79 8.34
CA ALA A 27 -10.83 1.83 9.21
C ALA A 27 -10.13 3.18 9.13
N TYR A 28 -10.01 3.75 7.92
CA TYR A 28 -9.45 5.06 7.70
C TYR A 28 -10.26 6.15 8.43
N ASP A 29 -11.58 6.12 8.29
CA ASP A 29 -12.46 7.10 8.92
C ASP A 29 -12.36 7.02 10.45
N ALA A 30 -12.22 5.82 11.01
CA ALA A 30 -12.07 5.64 12.46
C ALA A 30 -10.77 6.28 12.97
N VAL A 31 -9.66 6.13 12.24
CA VAL A 31 -8.38 6.76 12.59
C VAL A 31 -8.50 8.29 12.48
N MET A 32 -9.10 8.78 11.40
CA MET A 32 -9.22 10.22 11.17
C MET A 32 -10.16 10.91 12.17
N ALA A 33 -11.10 10.17 12.76
CA ALA A 33 -12.02 10.70 13.77
C ALA A 33 -11.36 10.90 15.13
N ASP A 34 -10.23 10.26 15.39
CA ASP A 34 -9.47 10.35 16.64
C ASP A 34 -8.21 11.19 16.40
N GLU A 35 -8.12 12.38 17.00
CA GLU A 35 -6.99 13.28 16.79
C GLU A 35 -5.64 12.67 17.14
N SER A 36 -5.59 11.88 18.22
CA SER A 36 -4.37 11.21 18.66
C SER A 36 -3.94 10.16 17.64
N ALA A 37 -4.87 9.32 17.18
CA ALA A 37 -4.61 8.30 16.18
C ALA A 37 -4.18 8.92 14.85
N LYS A 38 -4.84 10.01 14.45
CA LYS A 38 -4.51 10.72 13.22
C LYS A 38 -3.08 11.24 13.26
N LYS A 39 -2.67 11.86 14.37
CA LYS A 39 -1.31 12.38 14.51
C LYS A 39 -0.27 11.28 14.46
N MET A 40 -0.52 10.16 15.13
CA MET A 40 0.36 9.00 15.10
C MET A 40 0.50 8.45 13.68
N PHE A 41 -0.61 8.32 12.98
CA PHE A 41 -0.65 7.80 11.63
C PHE A 41 0.07 8.74 10.64
N ASP A 42 -0.17 10.05 10.74
CA ASP A 42 0.49 11.05 9.91
C ASP A 42 2.01 11.02 10.14
N ASN A 43 2.44 10.93 11.39
CA ASN A 43 3.85 10.84 11.75
C ASN A 43 4.49 9.58 11.16
N PHE A 44 3.79 8.45 11.24
CA PHE A 44 4.25 7.19 10.66
C PHE A 44 4.44 7.31 9.14
N ARG A 45 3.46 7.87 8.45
CA ARG A 45 3.54 8.05 7.00
C ARG A 45 4.66 9.00 6.61
N ASN A 46 4.80 10.11 7.31
CA ASN A 46 5.86 11.09 7.05
C ASN A 46 7.24 10.47 7.25
N THR A 47 7.41 9.68 8.31
CA THR A 47 8.67 8.99 8.59
C THR A 47 9.02 8.01 7.46
N GLN A 48 8.03 7.24 7.00
CA GLN A 48 8.25 6.30 5.89
C GLN A 48 8.61 7.03 4.60
N MET A 49 7.93 8.13 4.30
CA MET A 49 8.19 8.92 3.09
C MET A 49 9.60 9.52 3.12
N GLU A 50 10.03 10.04 4.26
CA GLU A 50 11.37 10.59 4.42
C GLU A 50 12.46 9.55 4.21
N LEU A 51 12.28 8.36 4.79
CA LEU A 51 13.24 7.26 4.62
C LEU A 51 13.28 6.78 3.17
N GLN A 52 12.12 6.65 2.54
CA GLN A 52 12.05 6.24 1.14
C GLN A 52 12.73 7.25 0.24
N GLU A 53 12.49 8.53 0.47
CA GLU A 53 13.12 9.62 -0.29
C GLU A 53 14.64 9.58 -0.16
N LYS A 54 15.17 9.37 1.05
CA LYS A 54 16.59 9.23 1.29
C LYS A 54 17.18 8.04 0.53
N GLN A 55 16.49 6.90 0.55
CA GLN A 55 16.92 5.71 -0.20
C GLN A 55 16.97 5.99 -1.69
N MET A 56 15.95 6.68 -2.23
CA MET A 56 15.90 7.01 -3.66
C MET A 56 16.99 7.97 -4.07
N GLN A 57 17.42 8.86 -3.17
CA GLN A 57 18.51 9.82 -3.42
C GLN A 57 19.90 9.23 -3.14
N GLY A 58 19.95 7.97 -2.71
CA GLY A 58 21.21 7.30 -2.39
C GLY A 58 21.85 7.79 -1.11
N GLN A 59 21.11 8.47 -0.25
CA GLN A 59 21.61 8.95 1.04
C GLN A 59 21.60 7.83 2.08
N GLU A 60 22.57 7.83 2.95
CA GLU A 60 22.65 6.87 4.05
C GLU A 60 21.62 7.21 5.13
N ILE A 61 20.99 6.18 5.66
CA ILE A 61 20.08 6.29 6.79
C ILE A 61 20.90 6.03 8.05
N SER A 62 20.89 7.00 8.98
CA SER A 62 21.62 6.86 10.24
C SER A 62 20.95 5.85 11.17
N GLU A 63 21.73 5.35 12.15
CA GLU A 63 21.21 4.45 13.18
C GLU A 63 20.11 5.12 14.01
N GLU A 64 20.23 6.42 14.27
CA GLU A 64 19.21 7.20 14.97
C GLU A 64 17.90 7.24 14.20
N GLU A 65 17.97 7.43 12.88
CA GLU A 65 16.78 7.46 12.02
C GLU A 65 16.08 6.11 11.98
N VAL A 66 16.87 5.02 11.91
CA VAL A 66 16.32 3.65 11.95
C VAL A 66 15.64 3.40 13.30
N GLU A 67 16.25 3.81 14.41
CA GLU A 67 15.69 3.62 15.74
C GLU A 67 14.41 4.42 15.94
N GLU A 68 14.36 5.67 15.47
CA GLU A 68 13.15 6.49 15.50
C GLU A 68 12.03 5.88 14.70
N ALA A 69 12.35 5.38 13.49
CA ALA A 69 11.36 4.71 12.64
C ALA A 69 10.82 3.47 13.33
N ARG A 70 11.68 2.69 13.99
CA ARG A 70 11.26 1.50 14.73
C ARG A 70 10.30 1.83 15.87
N LYS A 71 10.58 2.91 16.60
CA LYS A 71 9.70 3.36 17.70
C LYS A 71 8.34 3.79 17.17
N VAL A 72 8.31 4.51 16.06
CA VAL A 72 7.06 4.95 15.44
C VAL A 72 6.24 3.75 15.00
N VAL A 73 6.87 2.75 14.38
CA VAL A 73 6.22 1.50 13.97
C VAL A 73 5.62 0.77 15.18
N GLU A 74 6.38 0.67 16.27
CA GLU A 74 5.88 0.04 17.50
C GLU A 74 4.63 0.73 18.05
N LEU A 75 4.65 2.07 18.06
CA LEU A 75 3.51 2.85 18.56
C LEU A 75 2.25 2.62 17.72
N VAL A 76 2.39 2.64 16.38
CA VAL A 76 1.22 2.44 15.50
C VAL A 76 0.71 1.00 15.59
N GLN A 77 1.59 0.02 15.75
CA GLN A 77 1.19 -1.38 15.91
C GLN A 77 0.43 -1.64 17.20
N GLN A 78 0.70 -0.88 18.24
CA GLN A 78 0.01 -0.98 19.54
C GLN A 78 -1.36 -0.29 19.52
N HIS A 79 -1.59 0.61 18.57
CA HIS A 79 -2.86 1.30 18.46
C HIS A 79 -3.84 0.44 17.65
N GLU A 80 -4.95 0.05 18.26
CA GLU A 80 -5.91 -0.87 17.66
C GLU A 80 -6.46 -0.38 16.32
N ASP A 81 -6.90 0.88 16.27
CA ASP A 81 -7.50 1.45 15.05
C ASP A 81 -6.48 1.59 13.92
N ILE A 82 -5.26 2.02 14.22
CA ILE A 82 -4.20 2.17 13.21
C ILE A 82 -3.76 0.80 12.73
N SER A 83 -3.61 -0.17 13.62
CA SER A 83 -3.26 -1.53 13.28
C SER A 83 -4.28 -2.14 12.32
N LYS A 84 -5.56 -1.90 12.59
CA LYS A 84 -6.65 -2.36 11.71
C LYS A 84 -6.59 -1.68 10.36
N LEU A 85 -6.34 -0.37 10.32
CA LEU A 85 -6.19 0.36 9.07
C LEU A 85 -5.06 -0.23 8.22
N MET A 86 -3.91 -0.51 8.82
CA MET A 86 -2.77 -1.10 8.12
C MET A 86 -3.08 -2.49 7.58
N GLU A 87 -3.83 -3.28 8.34
CA GLU A 87 -4.28 -4.61 7.94
C GLU A 87 -5.19 -4.54 6.72
N GLU A 88 -6.16 -3.63 6.73
CA GLU A 88 -7.09 -3.46 5.62
C GLU A 88 -6.40 -2.89 4.37
N GLU A 89 -5.42 -1.98 4.55
CA GLU A 89 -4.60 -1.50 3.44
C GLU A 89 -3.86 -2.65 2.76
N GLN A 90 -3.30 -3.55 3.56
CA GLN A 90 -2.56 -4.70 3.04
C GLN A 90 -3.47 -5.63 2.24
N ARG A 91 -4.69 -5.86 2.71
CA ARG A 91 -5.67 -6.66 1.98
C ARG A 91 -6.02 -6.07 0.62
N LEU A 92 -6.25 -4.76 0.57
CA LEU A 92 -6.52 -4.09 -0.70
C LEU A 92 -5.29 -4.11 -1.61
N ASN A 93 -4.10 -3.95 -1.05
CA ASN A 93 -2.86 -4.01 -1.82
C ASN A 93 -2.67 -5.36 -2.50
N VAL A 94 -3.08 -6.46 -1.87
CA VAL A 94 -3.05 -7.79 -2.49
C VAL A 94 -3.95 -7.79 -3.74
N VAL A 95 -5.16 -7.23 -3.64
CA VAL A 95 -6.09 -7.14 -4.77
C VAL A 95 -5.47 -6.30 -5.89
N ILE A 96 -4.91 -5.13 -5.56
CA ILE A 96 -4.29 -4.24 -6.55
C ILE A 96 -3.11 -4.94 -7.23
N ASN A 97 -2.28 -5.64 -6.48
CA ASN A 97 -1.15 -6.38 -7.04
C ASN A 97 -1.61 -7.51 -7.95
N ASP A 98 -2.66 -8.24 -7.58
CA ASP A 98 -3.25 -9.29 -8.40
C ASP A 98 -3.79 -8.73 -9.70
N VAL A 99 -4.53 -7.61 -9.64
CA VAL A 99 -5.05 -6.93 -10.83
C VAL A 99 -3.91 -6.47 -11.73
N SER A 100 -2.85 -5.88 -11.13
CA SER A 100 -1.68 -5.43 -11.89
C SER A 100 -1.03 -6.58 -12.65
N ARG A 101 -0.92 -7.75 -12.04
CA ARG A 101 -0.38 -8.93 -12.71
C ARG A 101 -1.27 -9.41 -13.85
N ILE A 102 -2.58 -9.32 -13.67
CA ILE A 102 -3.54 -9.71 -14.71
C ILE A 102 -3.42 -8.79 -15.91
N ILE A 103 -3.39 -7.48 -15.70
CA ILE A 103 -3.36 -6.51 -16.81
C ILE A 103 -2.02 -6.46 -17.51
N THR A 104 -0.92 -6.88 -16.87
CA THR A 104 0.41 -6.92 -17.50
C THR A 104 0.75 -8.26 -18.11
N LYS A 105 -0.12 -9.24 -17.95
CA LYS A 105 0.10 -10.59 -18.46
C LYS A 105 0.43 -10.64 -19.98
N PRO A 106 -0.26 -9.88 -20.84
CA PRO A 106 0.12 -9.87 -22.27
C PRO A 106 1.56 -9.47 -22.53
N LEU A 107 2.11 -8.53 -21.74
CA LEU A 107 3.52 -8.14 -21.86
C LEU A 107 4.44 -9.24 -21.37
N GLU A 108 4.09 -9.91 -20.29
CA GLU A 108 4.86 -11.03 -19.76
C GLU A 108 4.91 -12.20 -20.77
N GLU A 109 3.81 -12.48 -21.44
CA GLU A 109 3.73 -13.51 -22.46
C GLU A 109 4.62 -13.19 -23.65
N LEU A 110 4.69 -11.92 -24.03
CA LEU A 110 5.49 -11.47 -25.18
C LEU A 110 6.99 -11.51 -24.89
N TYR A 111 7.42 -11.04 -23.70
CA TYR A 111 8.84 -10.91 -23.37
C TYR A 111 9.37 -12.06 -22.50
N GLY A 112 8.51 -12.93 -22.03
CA GLY A 112 8.85 -13.96 -21.07
C GLY A 112 8.87 -13.42 -19.64
N ASN A 113 8.77 -14.33 -18.68
CA ASN A 113 8.83 -14.00 -17.27
C ASN A 113 10.19 -14.42 -16.73
N PRO A 114 11.01 -13.48 -16.18
CA PRO A 114 12.33 -13.80 -15.64
C PRO A 114 12.31 -14.92 -14.58
N GLU A 115 11.24 -14.99 -13.78
CA GLU A 115 11.09 -16.04 -12.77
C GLU A 115 10.88 -17.42 -13.41
N GLU A 116 10.11 -17.49 -14.50
CA GLU A 116 9.91 -18.75 -15.22
C GLU A 116 11.19 -19.18 -15.95
N GLU A 117 11.90 -18.23 -16.54
CA GLU A 117 13.17 -18.50 -17.21
C GLU A 117 14.23 -19.02 -16.25
N SER A 118 14.25 -18.53 -15.00
CA SER A 118 15.23 -18.96 -14.01
C SER A 118 14.95 -20.37 -13.46
N ASN A 119 13.75 -20.91 -13.68
CA ASN A 119 13.35 -22.26 -13.26
C ASN A 119 13.53 -23.33 -14.34
N GLU A 120 13.94 -22.92 -15.52
CA GLU A 120 14.34 -23.82 -16.59
C GLU A 120 15.86 -24.10 -16.53
#